data_66138e6d9fa29b2c2f94cd4a2495d591
#
_entry.id   66138e6d9fa29b2c2f94cd4a2495d591
#
_cell.length_a   1.000
_cell.length_b   1.000
_cell.length_c   1.000
_cell.angle_alpha   90.00
_cell.angle_beta   90.00
_cell.angle_gamma   90.00
#
_symmetry.space_group_name_H-M   'P 1'
#
loop_
_entity.id
_entity.type
_entity.pdbx_description
1 polymer ?
#
loop_
_entity_poly.entity_id
_entity_poly.type
_entity_poly.pdbx_seq_one_letter_code
_entity_poly.pdbx_strand_id
1 'polypeptide(L)'
;MQDLVTVFGGSGFIGTQIVRALARQGLRIRVAVRQPHLAHTMRLMGDVGQIEVVQANVRNEASVRRALEGAQACVNAVGILFEAGAQKFKAVHVEGATNIARTAKALGVERLVQISAIGADADASSDYARTKAQAEEAVRAAFPEAVIIRPSVVFGQGDGLFEKFAEMTLVSPALPVIGGETRFQPVFVGDIARVVATAIVDPEAAGKTYELGGSGVFTMREILELVLAETERRRGLIPLPFGVARIIGGLCQPLALLTIAPPITADQVELLKQDNVANPALPGLADLGVTTPVTVEAVLPTYLYRFRKGGQFADQAITAA
;
A
#
# COMPACT_ATOMS: atom_id res chain seq x y z
N MET A 1 -26.80 -7.03 -15.42
CA MET A 1 -25.37 -7.39 -15.73
C MET A 1 -24.58 -6.94 -14.51
N GLN A 2 -23.69 -7.77 -13.96
CA GLN A 2 -22.87 -7.34 -12.80
C GLN A 2 -21.90 -6.24 -13.26
N ASP A 3 -21.73 -5.18 -12.44
CA ASP A 3 -20.86 -4.07 -12.76
C ASP A 3 -19.38 -4.51 -12.81
N LEU A 4 -18.66 -4.06 -13.85
CA LEU A 4 -17.26 -4.37 -14.03
C LEU A 4 -16.39 -3.29 -13.39
N VAL A 5 -15.52 -3.69 -12.47
CA VAL A 5 -14.53 -2.82 -11.84
C VAL A 5 -13.13 -3.18 -12.33
N THR A 6 -12.40 -2.21 -12.90
CA THR A 6 -10.98 -2.40 -13.25
C THR A 6 -10.08 -1.98 -12.09
N VAL A 7 -9.21 -2.88 -11.63
CA VAL A 7 -8.24 -2.62 -10.56
C VAL A 7 -6.83 -2.61 -11.13
N PHE A 8 -6.26 -1.41 -11.31
CA PHE A 8 -4.86 -1.24 -11.68
C PHE A 8 -3.95 -1.53 -10.49
N GLY A 9 -2.95 -2.38 -10.69
CA GLY A 9 -2.10 -2.86 -9.59
C GLY A 9 -2.79 -3.88 -8.68
N GLY A 10 -3.83 -4.55 -9.18
CA GLY A 10 -4.65 -5.48 -8.39
C GLY A 10 -3.89 -6.71 -7.86
N SER A 11 -2.71 -7.06 -8.37
CA SER A 11 -1.86 -8.13 -7.85
C SER A 11 -0.84 -7.67 -6.80
N GLY A 12 -0.80 -6.38 -6.47
CA GLY A 12 0.03 -5.83 -5.39
C GLY A 12 -0.57 -6.09 -4.01
N PHE A 13 0.17 -5.74 -2.95
CA PHE A 13 -0.24 -5.97 -1.56
C PHE A 13 -1.64 -5.42 -1.25
N ILE A 14 -1.88 -4.11 -1.43
CA ILE A 14 -3.20 -3.49 -1.22
C ILE A 14 -4.20 -3.97 -2.28
N GLY A 15 -3.78 -4.00 -3.56
CA GLY A 15 -4.64 -4.35 -4.68
C GLY A 15 -5.26 -5.74 -4.56
N THR A 16 -4.51 -6.72 -4.07
CA THR A 16 -4.99 -8.09 -3.84
C THR A 16 -6.16 -8.14 -2.85
N GLN A 17 -6.09 -7.38 -1.76
CA GLN A 17 -7.16 -7.32 -0.78
C GLN A 17 -8.39 -6.56 -1.32
N ILE A 18 -8.15 -5.51 -2.12
CA ILE A 18 -9.24 -4.79 -2.81
C ILE A 18 -9.97 -5.73 -3.77
N VAL A 19 -9.26 -6.48 -4.61
CA VAL A 19 -9.87 -7.46 -5.52
C VAL A 19 -10.71 -8.48 -4.75
N ARG A 20 -10.20 -9.01 -3.64
CA ARG A 20 -10.93 -9.94 -2.77
C ARG A 20 -12.19 -9.32 -2.17
N ALA A 21 -12.12 -8.06 -1.71
CA ALA A 21 -13.26 -7.36 -1.12
C ALA A 21 -14.36 -7.11 -2.16
N LEU A 22 -13.99 -6.64 -3.35
CA LEU A 22 -14.92 -6.40 -4.46
C LEU A 22 -15.56 -7.71 -4.96
N ALA A 23 -14.78 -8.79 -5.04
CA ALA A 23 -15.31 -10.11 -5.43
C ALA A 23 -16.39 -10.60 -4.46
N ARG A 24 -16.19 -10.40 -3.15
CA ARG A 24 -17.19 -10.76 -2.12
C ARG A 24 -18.48 -9.94 -2.22
N GLN A 25 -18.45 -8.76 -2.84
CA GLN A 25 -19.66 -7.97 -3.15
C GLN A 25 -20.38 -8.44 -4.43
N GLY A 26 -19.87 -9.47 -5.09
CA GLY A 26 -20.45 -10.01 -6.32
C GLY A 26 -20.13 -9.21 -7.58
N LEU A 27 -19.19 -8.25 -7.52
CA LEU A 27 -18.78 -7.46 -8.68
C LEU A 27 -17.89 -8.28 -9.63
N ARG A 28 -17.96 -8.00 -10.93
CA ARG A 28 -16.98 -8.52 -11.90
C ARG A 28 -15.71 -7.65 -11.83
N ILE A 29 -14.54 -8.28 -11.89
CA ILE A 29 -13.28 -7.59 -11.67
C ILE A 29 -12.32 -7.86 -12.81
N ARG A 30 -11.76 -6.79 -13.35
CA ARG A 30 -10.63 -6.83 -14.26
C ARG A 30 -9.36 -6.38 -13.53
N VAL A 31 -8.46 -7.32 -13.29
CA VAL A 31 -7.16 -7.10 -12.65
C VAL A 31 -6.16 -6.66 -13.71
N ALA A 32 -5.83 -5.37 -13.74
CA ALA A 32 -4.95 -4.77 -14.73
C ALA A 32 -3.52 -4.70 -14.20
N VAL A 33 -2.62 -5.51 -14.76
CA VAL A 33 -1.24 -5.69 -14.30
C VAL A 33 -0.24 -5.70 -15.44
N ARG A 34 1.03 -5.39 -15.16
CA ARG A 34 2.08 -5.38 -16.18
C ARG A 34 2.45 -6.78 -16.69
N GLN A 35 2.40 -7.76 -15.81
CA GLN A 35 2.82 -9.15 -16.05
C GLN A 35 1.70 -10.13 -15.65
N PRO A 36 0.72 -10.38 -16.52
CA PRO A 36 -0.44 -11.23 -16.19
C PRO A 36 -0.07 -12.66 -15.78
N HIS A 37 1.02 -13.19 -16.35
CA HIS A 37 1.51 -14.54 -16.05
C HIS A 37 1.95 -14.73 -14.58
N LEU A 38 2.31 -13.63 -13.87
CA LEU A 38 2.62 -13.66 -12.44
C LEU A 38 1.38 -13.45 -11.56
N ALA A 39 0.24 -13.09 -12.15
CA ALA A 39 -0.98 -12.74 -11.43
C ALA A 39 -2.12 -13.74 -11.65
N HIS A 40 -1.87 -14.92 -12.22
CA HIS A 40 -2.91 -15.91 -12.52
C HIS A 40 -3.67 -16.40 -11.28
N THR A 41 -3.01 -16.42 -10.11
CA THR A 41 -3.62 -16.80 -8.83
C THR A 41 -4.73 -15.85 -8.39
N MET A 42 -4.79 -14.63 -8.94
CA MET A 42 -5.87 -13.68 -8.64
C MET A 42 -7.25 -14.22 -9.01
N ARG A 43 -7.33 -15.09 -10.01
CA ARG A 43 -8.60 -15.75 -10.43
C ARG A 43 -9.20 -16.65 -9.35
N LEU A 44 -8.37 -17.08 -8.38
CA LEU A 44 -8.83 -17.93 -7.26
C LEU A 44 -9.50 -17.13 -6.12
N MET A 45 -9.55 -15.80 -6.23
CA MET A 45 -10.10 -14.92 -5.17
C MET A 45 -11.60 -14.67 -5.31
N GLY A 46 -12.22 -15.13 -6.36
CA GLY A 46 -13.65 -15.01 -6.63
C GLY A 46 -14.19 -16.26 -7.30
N ASP A 47 -15.45 -16.19 -7.73
CA ASP A 47 -16.14 -17.27 -8.44
C ASP A 47 -15.59 -17.45 -9.87
N VAL A 48 -15.94 -18.58 -10.47
CA VAL A 48 -15.54 -18.91 -11.85
C VAL A 48 -16.04 -17.84 -12.82
N GLY A 49 -15.10 -17.21 -13.55
CA GLY A 49 -15.43 -16.16 -14.52
C GLY A 49 -15.62 -14.76 -13.92
N GLN A 50 -15.58 -14.61 -12.60
CA GLN A 50 -15.75 -13.31 -11.93
C GLN A 50 -14.52 -12.41 -12.08
N ILE A 51 -13.31 -12.98 -12.11
CA ILE A 51 -12.06 -12.25 -12.16
C ILE A 51 -11.32 -12.52 -13.47
N GLU A 52 -11.09 -11.46 -14.24
CA GLU A 52 -10.27 -11.44 -15.43
C GLU A 52 -8.91 -10.77 -15.14
N VAL A 53 -7.82 -11.35 -15.63
CA VAL A 53 -6.48 -10.74 -15.52
C VAL A 53 -6.03 -10.28 -16.90
N VAL A 54 -5.74 -8.99 -17.03
CA VAL A 54 -5.34 -8.36 -18.31
C VAL A 54 -3.99 -7.65 -18.19
N GLN A 55 -3.30 -7.55 -19.32
CA GLN A 55 -2.06 -6.79 -19.41
C GLN A 55 -2.37 -5.29 -19.49
N ALA A 56 -1.81 -4.51 -18.57
CA ALA A 56 -1.87 -3.06 -18.61
C ALA A 56 -0.59 -2.42 -18.06
N ASN A 57 -0.16 -1.35 -18.71
CA ASN A 57 0.90 -0.48 -18.26
C ASN A 57 0.35 0.95 -18.12
N VAL A 58 0.26 1.46 -16.90
CA VAL A 58 -0.33 2.77 -16.62
C VAL A 58 0.38 3.94 -17.33
N ARG A 59 1.66 3.75 -17.71
CA ARG A 59 2.44 4.72 -18.49
C ARG A 59 2.10 4.73 -19.98
N ASN A 60 1.22 3.83 -20.44
CA ASN A 60 0.79 3.73 -21.84
C ASN A 60 -0.73 3.88 -21.91
N GLU A 61 -1.19 5.01 -22.44
CA GLU A 61 -2.61 5.38 -22.49
C GLU A 61 -3.45 4.36 -23.27
N ALA A 62 -2.95 3.85 -24.39
CA ALA A 62 -3.67 2.84 -25.17
C ALA A 62 -3.86 1.53 -24.37
N SER A 63 -2.88 1.17 -23.53
CA SER A 63 -2.97 0.03 -22.63
C SER A 63 -4.00 0.26 -21.52
N VAL A 64 -4.05 1.48 -20.96
CA VAL A 64 -5.05 1.90 -19.97
C VAL A 64 -6.45 1.87 -20.57
N ARG A 65 -6.62 2.41 -21.77
CA ARG A 65 -7.91 2.42 -22.49
C ARG A 65 -8.47 1.01 -22.64
N ARG A 66 -7.69 0.06 -23.18
CA ARG A 66 -8.14 -1.34 -23.29
C ARG A 66 -8.55 -1.96 -21.97
N ALA A 67 -7.82 -1.63 -20.89
CA ALA A 67 -8.14 -2.14 -19.55
C ALA A 67 -9.43 -1.53 -18.97
N LEU A 68 -9.83 -0.33 -19.40
CA LEU A 68 -11.03 0.37 -18.92
C LEU A 68 -12.27 0.15 -19.81
N GLU A 69 -12.13 -0.43 -21.00
CA GLU A 69 -13.27 -0.68 -21.90
C GLU A 69 -14.37 -1.47 -21.18
N GLY A 70 -15.58 -0.90 -21.13
CA GLY A 70 -16.76 -1.48 -20.50
C GLY A 70 -16.76 -1.49 -18.95
N ALA A 71 -15.79 -0.85 -18.30
CA ALA A 71 -15.78 -0.72 -16.85
C ALA A 71 -16.71 0.41 -16.39
N GLN A 72 -17.49 0.17 -15.35
CA GLN A 72 -18.31 1.16 -14.65
C GLN A 72 -17.51 1.90 -13.58
N ALA A 73 -16.54 1.21 -12.98
CA ALA A 73 -15.69 1.81 -11.95
C ALA A 73 -14.21 1.37 -12.12
N CYS A 74 -13.30 2.15 -11.56
CA CYS A 74 -11.90 1.74 -11.50
C CYS A 74 -11.22 2.14 -10.20
N VAL A 75 -10.21 1.36 -9.83
CA VAL A 75 -9.33 1.62 -8.70
C VAL A 75 -7.90 1.70 -9.20
N ASN A 76 -7.19 2.75 -8.83
CA ASN A 76 -5.76 2.85 -9.04
C ASN A 76 -5.01 2.55 -7.72
N ALA A 77 -4.50 1.33 -7.60
CA ALA A 77 -3.64 0.88 -6.51
C ALA A 77 -2.16 0.77 -6.94
N VAL A 78 -1.79 1.39 -8.07
CA VAL A 78 -0.41 1.38 -8.56
C VAL A 78 0.43 2.40 -7.80
N GLY A 79 1.54 1.93 -7.22
CA GLY A 79 2.54 2.76 -6.57
C GLY A 79 3.87 2.05 -6.52
N ILE A 80 4.94 2.82 -6.35
CA ILE A 80 6.31 2.34 -6.13
C ILE A 80 6.89 3.05 -4.91
N LEU A 81 7.76 2.37 -4.17
CA LEU A 81 8.42 2.93 -2.97
C LEU A 81 9.87 3.36 -3.24
N PHE A 82 10.39 3.04 -4.41
CA PHE A 82 11.71 3.45 -4.89
C PHE A 82 11.72 3.42 -6.42
N GLU A 83 12.63 4.16 -7.01
CA GLU A 83 12.81 4.23 -8.45
C GLU A 83 13.76 3.14 -8.96
N ALA A 84 13.38 2.45 -10.05
CA ALA A 84 14.20 1.45 -10.71
C ALA A 84 14.00 1.48 -12.24
N GLY A 85 15.06 1.72 -12.99
CA GLY A 85 15.01 1.84 -14.45
C GLY A 85 13.94 2.82 -14.93
N ALA A 86 13.01 2.36 -15.74
CA ALA A 86 11.89 3.15 -16.25
C ALA A 86 10.75 3.37 -15.24
N GLN A 87 10.81 2.74 -14.05
CA GLN A 87 9.86 2.95 -12.96
C GLN A 87 10.32 4.18 -12.17
N LYS A 88 9.95 5.37 -12.63
CA LYS A 88 10.20 6.65 -11.95
C LYS A 88 8.94 7.11 -11.22
N PHE A 89 9.11 7.79 -10.08
CA PHE A 89 7.98 8.30 -9.31
C PHE A 89 7.05 9.15 -10.18
N LYS A 90 7.58 10.11 -10.93
CA LYS A 90 6.78 10.95 -11.83
C LYS A 90 6.03 10.12 -12.88
N ALA A 91 6.71 9.16 -13.53
CA ALA A 91 6.12 8.36 -14.60
C ALA A 91 5.02 7.41 -14.09
N VAL A 92 5.16 6.89 -12.88
CA VAL A 92 4.20 5.92 -12.31
C VAL A 92 3.11 6.63 -11.52
N HIS A 93 3.48 7.54 -10.60
CA HIS A 93 2.52 8.20 -9.73
C HIS A 93 1.74 9.29 -10.45
N VAL A 94 2.43 10.18 -11.18
CA VAL A 94 1.76 11.34 -11.79
C VAL A 94 1.20 10.97 -13.16
N GLU A 95 2.07 10.63 -14.11
CA GLU A 95 1.66 10.34 -15.50
C GLU A 95 0.72 9.13 -15.57
N GLY A 96 1.04 8.05 -14.81
CA GLY A 96 0.22 6.85 -14.74
C GLY A 96 -1.19 7.12 -14.19
N ALA A 97 -1.31 7.86 -13.09
CA ALA A 97 -2.60 8.21 -12.51
C ALA A 97 -3.39 9.18 -13.41
N THR A 98 -2.70 10.14 -14.05
CA THR A 98 -3.32 11.06 -15.03
C THR A 98 -3.89 10.28 -16.22
N ASN A 99 -3.14 9.32 -16.78
CA ASN A 99 -3.62 8.48 -17.88
C ASN A 99 -4.88 7.71 -17.49
N ILE A 100 -4.91 7.13 -16.27
CA ILE A 100 -6.09 6.41 -15.78
C ILE A 100 -7.27 7.38 -15.65
N ALA A 101 -7.11 8.51 -14.97
CA ALA A 101 -8.19 9.45 -14.70
C ALA A 101 -8.78 10.05 -15.98
N ARG A 102 -7.92 10.50 -16.92
CA ARG A 102 -8.36 11.04 -18.22
C ARG A 102 -9.08 10.00 -19.05
N THR A 103 -8.54 8.79 -19.12
CA THR A 103 -9.14 7.72 -19.92
C THR A 103 -10.45 7.24 -19.30
N ALA A 104 -10.52 7.14 -17.96
CA ALA A 104 -11.75 6.81 -17.24
C ALA A 104 -12.86 7.83 -17.54
N LYS A 105 -12.55 9.13 -17.46
CA LYS A 105 -13.52 10.20 -17.79
C LYS A 105 -13.97 10.11 -19.25
N ALA A 106 -13.03 9.90 -20.18
CA ALA A 106 -13.33 9.81 -21.63
C ALA A 106 -14.19 8.60 -22.01
N LEU A 107 -14.11 7.51 -21.24
CA LEU A 107 -14.90 6.28 -21.44
C LEU A 107 -16.21 6.25 -20.62
N GLY A 108 -16.52 7.33 -19.88
CA GLY A 108 -17.73 7.39 -19.07
C GLY A 108 -17.71 6.48 -17.83
N VAL A 109 -16.52 6.13 -17.33
CA VAL A 109 -16.40 5.46 -16.02
C VAL A 109 -17.02 6.33 -14.94
N GLU A 110 -17.89 5.77 -14.12
CA GLU A 110 -18.68 6.54 -13.15
C GLU A 110 -17.94 6.81 -11.85
N ARG A 111 -17.04 5.90 -11.45
CA ARG A 111 -16.33 5.94 -10.18
C ARG A 111 -14.83 5.67 -10.34
N LEU A 112 -14.03 6.52 -9.71
CA LEU A 112 -12.57 6.35 -9.63
C LEU A 112 -12.11 6.46 -8.18
N VAL A 113 -11.43 5.44 -7.68
CA VAL A 113 -10.73 5.47 -6.40
C VAL A 113 -9.23 5.47 -6.64
N GLN A 114 -8.53 6.49 -6.11
CA GLN A 114 -7.09 6.66 -6.19
C GLN A 114 -6.44 6.36 -4.83
N ILE A 115 -5.56 5.38 -4.76
CA ILE A 115 -4.74 5.12 -3.58
C ILE A 115 -3.53 6.07 -3.57
N SER A 116 -3.50 6.94 -2.57
CA SER A 116 -2.41 7.87 -2.28
C SER A 116 -1.65 7.45 -1.00
N ALA A 117 -1.24 8.40 -0.16
CA ALA A 117 -0.61 8.15 1.14
C ALA A 117 -0.77 9.39 2.05
N ILE A 118 -0.81 9.19 3.37
CA ILE A 118 -0.64 10.26 4.33
C ILE A 118 0.72 10.93 4.11
N GLY A 119 0.77 12.27 4.22
CA GLY A 119 1.97 13.05 3.94
C GLY A 119 2.18 13.40 2.45
N ALA A 120 1.18 13.13 1.57
CA ALA A 120 1.17 13.67 0.21
C ALA A 120 1.10 15.20 0.26
N ASP A 121 2.22 15.85 -0.08
CA ASP A 121 2.40 17.30 -0.01
C ASP A 121 3.30 17.76 -1.16
N ALA A 122 2.84 18.80 -1.89
CA ALA A 122 3.55 19.33 -3.05
C ALA A 122 4.91 19.98 -2.69
N ASP A 123 5.05 20.46 -1.45
CA ASP A 123 6.25 21.12 -0.94
C ASP A 123 7.15 20.20 -0.10
N ALA A 124 6.79 18.91 0.00
CA ALA A 124 7.57 17.93 0.75
C ALA A 124 9.00 17.80 0.23
N SER A 125 9.96 17.52 1.11
CA SER A 125 11.36 17.23 0.74
C SER A 125 11.50 15.87 0.02
N SER A 126 10.59 14.92 0.28
CA SER A 126 10.56 13.61 -0.35
C SER A 126 9.93 13.66 -1.75
N ASP A 127 10.61 13.06 -2.73
CA ASP A 127 10.08 12.91 -4.11
C ASP A 127 8.83 12.03 -4.15
N TYR A 128 8.78 11.00 -3.28
CA TYR A 128 7.59 10.16 -3.13
C TYR A 128 6.38 11.01 -2.72
N ALA A 129 6.50 11.78 -1.63
CA ALA A 129 5.40 12.60 -1.11
C ALA A 129 4.95 13.66 -2.12
N ARG A 130 5.90 14.38 -2.76
CA ARG A 130 5.60 15.37 -3.80
C ARG A 130 4.86 14.75 -4.99
N THR A 131 5.34 13.61 -5.47
CA THR A 131 4.70 12.98 -6.64
C THR A 131 3.34 12.37 -6.31
N LYS A 132 3.09 11.98 -5.05
CA LYS A 132 1.75 11.59 -4.59
C LYS A 132 0.79 12.79 -4.61
N ALA A 133 1.19 13.94 -4.09
CA ALA A 133 0.37 15.17 -4.13
C ALA A 133 0.08 15.61 -5.57
N GLN A 134 1.11 15.64 -6.42
CA GLN A 134 0.95 15.98 -7.85
C GLN A 134 0.01 15.00 -8.58
N ALA A 135 0.04 13.71 -8.20
CA ALA A 135 -0.88 12.72 -8.74
C ALA A 135 -2.33 12.98 -8.32
N GLU A 136 -2.55 13.33 -7.06
CA GLU A 136 -3.89 13.69 -6.56
C GLU A 136 -4.46 14.92 -7.30
N GLU A 137 -3.64 15.95 -7.47
CA GLU A 137 -4.02 17.16 -8.21
C GLU A 137 -4.38 16.84 -9.66
N ALA A 138 -3.54 16.07 -10.35
CA ALA A 138 -3.77 15.70 -11.73
C ALA A 138 -5.01 14.80 -11.90
N VAL A 139 -5.25 13.89 -10.94
CA VAL A 139 -6.46 13.05 -10.91
C VAL A 139 -7.70 13.90 -10.71
N ARG A 140 -7.71 14.84 -9.76
CA ARG A 140 -8.85 15.74 -9.51
C ARG A 140 -9.15 16.64 -10.72
N ALA A 141 -8.11 17.16 -11.38
CA ALA A 141 -8.26 17.97 -12.57
C ALA A 141 -8.90 17.18 -13.73
N ALA A 142 -8.60 15.90 -13.88
CA ALA A 142 -9.11 15.05 -14.93
C ALA A 142 -10.45 14.36 -14.58
N PHE A 143 -10.66 14.04 -13.31
CA PHE A 143 -11.83 13.34 -12.77
C PHE A 143 -12.21 13.94 -11.41
N PRO A 144 -12.95 15.05 -11.37
CA PRO A 144 -13.25 15.79 -10.13
C PRO A 144 -13.94 14.97 -9.04
N GLU A 145 -14.74 13.97 -9.43
CA GLU A 145 -15.47 13.07 -8.55
C GLU A 145 -14.61 11.93 -7.99
N ALA A 146 -13.30 11.90 -8.30
CA ALA A 146 -12.41 10.86 -7.81
C ALA A 146 -12.32 10.85 -6.28
N VAL A 147 -12.42 9.66 -5.69
CA VAL A 147 -12.18 9.43 -4.26
C VAL A 147 -10.69 9.22 -4.04
N ILE A 148 -10.09 10.03 -3.17
CA ILE A 148 -8.68 9.89 -2.79
C ILE A 148 -8.60 9.20 -1.44
N ILE A 149 -7.86 8.09 -1.38
CA ILE A 149 -7.60 7.35 -0.16
C ILE A 149 -6.12 7.53 0.21
N ARG A 150 -5.85 8.13 1.35
CA ARG A 150 -4.52 8.34 1.93
C ARG A 150 -4.32 7.40 3.14
N PRO A 151 -3.84 6.18 2.98
CA PRO A 151 -3.52 5.34 4.12
C PRO A 151 -2.25 5.82 4.83
N SER A 152 -2.18 5.58 6.14
CA SER A 152 -0.92 5.50 6.90
C SER A 152 -0.13 4.27 6.46
N VAL A 153 0.93 3.92 7.19
CA VAL A 153 1.64 2.66 6.98
C VAL A 153 0.67 1.48 7.03
N VAL A 154 0.69 0.68 5.97
CA VAL A 154 -0.24 -0.43 5.81
C VAL A 154 0.40 -1.72 6.29
N PHE A 155 -0.31 -2.48 7.12
CA PHE A 155 0.16 -3.75 7.64
C PHE A 155 -0.73 -4.93 7.27
N GLY A 156 -0.15 -6.14 7.34
CA GLY A 156 -0.78 -7.41 7.01
C GLY A 156 0.19 -8.34 6.27
N GLN A 157 -0.21 -9.56 6.03
CA GLN A 157 0.65 -10.54 5.35
C GLN A 157 1.13 -10.02 4.00
N GLY A 158 2.46 -9.93 3.83
CA GLY A 158 3.09 -9.38 2.63
C GLY A 158 3.40 -7.87 2.73
N ASP A 159 3.32 -7.26 3.92
CA ASP A 159 3.65 -5.85 4.12
C ASP A 159 5.15 -5.56 3.96
N GLY A 160 5.44 -4.29 3.70
CA GLY A 160 6.82 -3.83 3.47
C GLY A 160 7.53 -3.30 4.72
N LEU A 161 6.89 -3.27 5.90
CA LEU A 161 7.49 -2.72 7.12
C LEU A 161 7.73 -3.80 8.18
N PHE A 162 6.66 -4.41 8.69
CA PHE A 162 6.76 -5.40 9.78
C PHE A 162 7.49 -6.67 9.34
N GLU A 163 7.16 -7.20 8.15
CA GLU A 163 7.86 -8.37 7.58
C GLU A 163 9.33 -8.07 7.33
N LYS A 164 9.65 -6.90 6.78
CA LYS A 164 11.04 -6.51 6.51
C LYS A 164 11.87 -6.44 7.79
N PHE A 165 11.34 -5.86 8.88
CA PHE A 165 12.04 -5.85 10.15
C PHE A 165 12.13 -7.26 10.75
N ALA A 166 11.09 -8.09 10.63
CA ALA A 166 11.13 -9.48 11.05
C ALA A 166 12.20 -10.28 10.29
N GLU A 167 12.33 -10.10 8.97
CA GLU A 167 13.42 -10.68 8.16
C GLU A 167 14.81 -10.24 8.65
N MET A 168 14.97 -8.95 8.96
CA MET A 168 16.24 -8.44 9.49
C MET A 168 16.61 -9.12 10.82
N THR A 169 15.64 -9.51 11.65
CA THR A 169 15.93 -10.24 12.92
C THR A 169 16.55 -11.62 12.68
N LEU A 170 16.40 -12.21 11.50
CA LEU A 170 16.98 -13.53 11.19
C LEU A 170 18.49 -13.47 11.03
N VAL A 171 19.00 -12.37 10.46
CA VAL A 171 20.41 -12.25 10.03
C VAL A 171 21.22 -11.24 10.84
N SER A 172 20.56 -10.28 11.51
CA SER A 172 21.25 -9.22 12.23
C SER A 172 21.11 -9.36 13.75
N PRO A 173 22.18 -9.16 14.54
CA PRO A 173 22.13 -9.14 16.01
C PRO A 173 21.48 -7.85 16.55
N ALA A 174 21.31 -6.82 15.72
CA ALA A 174 20.72 -5.55 16.09
C ALA A 174 19.90 -4.96 14.94
N LEU A 175 18.87 -4.16 15.26
CA LEU A 175 18.06 -3.43 14.31
C LEU A 175 18.38 -1.93 14.38
N PRO A 176 18.57 -1.25 13.24
CA PRO A 176 18.74 0.19 13.23
C PRO A 176 17.40 0.87 13.48
N VAL A 177 17.37 1.83 14.39
CA VAL A 177 16.21 2.67 14.70
C VAL A 177 16.43 4.05 14.10
N ILE A 178 15.73 4.34 13.01
CA ILE A 178 15.78 5.64 12.34
C ILE A 178 14.48 6.37 12.67
N GLY A 179 14.57 7.58 13.26
CA GLY A 179 13.38 8.32 13.70
C GLY A 179 12.61 7.56 14.79
N GLY A 180 13.30 7.15 15.87
CA GLY A 180 12.70 6.32 16.92
C GLY A 180 11.41 6.88 17.53
N GLU A 181 11.27 8.21 17.57
CA GLU A 181 10.11 8.94 18.09
C GLU A 181 9.07 9.30 17.02
N THR A 182 9.37 9.05 15.74
CA THR A 182 8.42 9.30 14.64
C THR A 182 7.19 8.41 14.81
N ARG A 183 6.02 9.01 14.76
CA ARG A 183 4.74 8.35 15.04
C ARG A 183 4.08 7.85 13.76
N PHE A 184 3.51 6.67 13.84
CA PHE A 184 2.76 6.01 12.77
C PHE A 184 1.42 5.55 13.32
N GLN A 185 0.42 5.51 12.45
CA GLN A 185 -0.91 4.97 12.78
C GLN A 185 -1.23 3.80 11.84
N PRO A 186 -0.57 2.63 12.02
CA PRO A 186 -0.68 1.52 11.08
C PRO A 186 -2.12 1.10 10.82
N VAL A 187 -2.49 0.95 9.57
CA VAL A 187 -3.83 0.54 9.15
C VAL A 187 -3.82 -0.85 8.51
N PHE A 188 -4.77 -1.70 8.90
CA PHE A 188 -4.88 -3.05 8.35
C PHE A 188 -5.29 -3.01 6.87
N VAL A 189 -4.58 -3.77 6.04
CA VAL A 189 -4.83 -3.81 4.59
C VAL A 189 -6.25 -4.26 4.24
N GLY A 190 -6.85 -5.12 5.07
CA GLY A 190 -8.24 -5.56 4.90
C GLY A 190 -9.25 -4.44 5.18
N ASP A 191 -8.94 -3.51 6.09
CA ASP A 191 -9.78 -2.35 6.37
C ASP A 191 -9.76 -1.37 5.20
N ILE A 192 -8.58 -1.12 4.61
CA ILE A 192 -8.46 -0.33 3.38
C ILE A 192 -9.31 -0.97 2.26
N ALA A 193 -9.24 -2.29 2.11
CA ALA A 193 -10.00 -2.97 1.08
C ALA A 193 -11.52 -2.83 1.28
N ARG A 194 -12.01 -2.87 2.54
CA ARG A 194 -13.42 -2.60 2.88
C ARG A 194 -13.82 -1.17 2.53
N VAL A 195 -12.99 -0.19 2.92
CA VAL A 195 -13.20 1.23 2.61
C VAL A 195 -13.29 1.46 1.10
N VAL A 196 -12.36 0.90 0.32
CA VAL A 196 -12.38 1.02 -1.15
C VAL A 196 -13.63 0.38 -1.75
N ALA A 197 -14.03 -0.77 -1.25
CA ALA A 197 -15.23 -1.46 -1.72
C ALA A 197 -16.51 -0.68 -1.40
N THR A 198 -16.58 0.00 -0.26
CA THR A 198 -17.66 0.95 0.07
C THR A 198 -17.61 2.18 -0.84
N ALA A 199 -16.44 2.82 -0.99
CA ALA A 199 -16.27 4.04 -1.77
C ALA A 199 -16.63 3.87 -3.26
N ILE A 200 -16.53 2.65 -3.81
CA ILE A 200 -16.92 2.33 -5.19
C ILE A 200 -18.44 2.42 -5.39
N VAL A 201 -19.21 2.06 -4.36
CA VAL A 201 -20.69 1.99 -4.47
C VAL A 201 -21.39 3.17 -3.81
N ASP A 202 -20.73 3.87 -2.90
CA ASP A 202 -21.29 5.00 -2.17
C ASP A 202 -21.17 6.31 -2.97
N PRO A 203 -22.29 6.92 -3.42
CA PRO A 203 -22.25 8.20 -4.14
C PRO A 203 -21.75 9.36 -3.26
N GLU A 204 -21.95 9.29 -1.95
CA GLU A 204 -21.53 10.34 -1.01
C GLU A 204 -20.00 10.40 -0.83
N ALA A 205 -19.27 9.35 -1.24
CA ALA A 205 -17.82 9.35 -1.21
C ALA A 205 -17.18 10.21 -2.32
N ALA A 206 -17.94 10.53 -3.37
CA ALA A 206 -17.43 11.21 -4.56
C ALA A 206 -16.74 12.56 -4.25
N GLY A 207 -15.55 12.77 -4.85
CA GLY A 207 -14.77 14.00 -4.71
C GLY A 207 -14.06 14.18 -3.36
N LYS A 208 -14.25 13.28 -2.40
CA LYS A 208 -13.67 13.40 -1.04
C LYS A 208 -12.27 12.78 -0.96
N THR A 209 -11.51 13.26 0.03
CA THR A 209 -10.24 12.64 0.47
C THR A 209 -10.43 12.05 1.85
N TYR A 210 -10.00 10.81 2.01
CA TYR A 210 -10.04 10.07 3.27
C TYR A 210 -8.62 9.77 3.74
N GLU A 211 -8.30 10.08 5.00
CA GLU A 211 -7.05 9.64 5.64
C GLU A 211 -7.32 8.44 6.55
N LEU A 212 -6.65 7.34 6.25
CA LEU A 212 -6.91 6.07 6.93
C LEU A 212 -5.78 5.75 7.92
N GLY A 213 -6.03 5.98 9.20
CA GLY A 213 -5.22 5.50 10.30
C GLY A 213 -5.90 4.33 11.00
N GLY A 214 -5.12 3.40 11.55
CA GLY A 214 -5.63 2.28 12.34
C GLY A 214 -6.05 2.70 13.76
N SER A 215 -6.28 1.70 14.62
CA SER A 215 -6.79 1.89 15.98
C SER A 215 -5.78 2.48 16.97
N GLY A 216 -4.47 2.36 16.72
CA GLY A 216 -3.39 2.78 17.60
C GLY A 216 -2.34 3.62 16.90
N VAL A 217 -1.70 4.53 17.65
CA VAL A 217 -0.53 5.29 17.22
C VAL A 217 0.70 4.71 17.91
N PHE A 218 1.73 4.41 17.15
CA PHE A 218 2.98 3.79 17.61
C PHE A 218 4.17 4.61 17.13
N THR A 219 5.19 4.75 17.93
CA THR A 219 6.50 5.23 17.52
C THR A 219 7.22 4.17 16.68
N MET A 220 8.20 4.55 15.89
CA MET A 220 9.05 3.58 15.16
C MET A 220 9.73 2.59 16.13
N ARG A 221 10.11 3.04 17.32
CA ARG A 221 10.69 2.19 18.38
C ARG A 221 9.70 1.13 18.82
N GLU A 222 8.46 1.51 19.16
CA GLU A 222 7.41 0.59 19.59
C GLU A 222 7.06 -0.41 18.49
N ILE A 223 7.04 0.00 17.22
CA ILE A 223 6.86 -0.92 16.07
C ILE A 223 7.96 -1.99 16.06
N LEU A 224 9.22 -1.60 16.26
CA LEU A 224 10.32 -2.56 16.31
C LEU A 224 10.24 -3.48 17.53
N GLU A 225 9.84 -2.97 18.67
CA GLU A 225 9.61 -3.75 19.90
C GLU A 225 8.48 -4.77 19.70
N LEU A 226 7.38 -4.39 19.05
CA LEU A 226 6.31 -5.32 18.65
C LEU A 226 6.83 -6.44 17.73
N VAL A 227 7.64 -6.10 16.71
CA VAL A 227 8.23 -7.12 15.83
C VAL A 227 9.12 -8.08 16.62
N LEU A 228 9.93 -7.58 17.56
CA LEU A 228 10.81 -8.41 18.39
C LEU A 228 10.00 -9.34 19.31
N ALA A 229 8.91 -8.81 19.91
CA ALA A 229 8.01 -9.59 20.74
C ALA A 229 7.33 -10.71 19.95
N GLU A 230 6.75 -10.39 18.77
CA GLU A 230 6.05 -11.38 17.94
C GLU A 230 6.98 -12.46 17.34
N THR A 231 8.21 -12.07 17.03
CA THR A 231 9.21 -13.01 16.50
C THR A 231 9.97 -13.78 17.60
N GLU A 232 9.71 -13.47 18.89
CA GLU A 232 10.37 -14.05 20.05
C GLU A 232 11.91 -13.92 19.97
N ARG A 233 12.38 -12.82 19.39
CA ARG A 233 13.82 -12.58 19.18
C ARG A 233 14.31 -11.41 20.05
N ARG A 234 15.48 -11.61 20.65
CA ARG A 234 16.19 -10.59 21.39
C ARG A 234 17.26 -9.97 20.50
N ARG A 235 17.04 -8.73 20.07
CA ARG A 235 17.96 -7.95 19.23
C ARG A 235 18.18 -6.57 19.85
N GLY A 236 19.38 -6.03 19.73
CA GLY A 236 19.65 -4.66 20.14
C GLY A 236 18.91 -3.66 19.22
N LEU A 237 18.32 -2.61 19.79
CA LEU A 237 17.80 -1.48 19.04
C LEU A 237 18.85 -0.36 19.05
N ILE A 238 19.49 -0.09 17.91
CA ILE A 238 20.58 0.88 17.81
C ILE A 238 20.06 2.15 17.11
N PRO A 239 20.00 3.31 17.83
CA PRO A 239 19.60 4.56 17.21
C PRO A 239 20.54 4.94 16.07
N LEU A 240 19.98 5.22 14.91
CA LEU A 240 20.72 5.65 13.74
C LEU A 240 20.30 7.06 13.37
N PRO A 241 21.22 8.06 13.49
CA PRO A 241 20.91 9.45 13.12
C PRO A 241 20.50 9.58 11.66
N PHE A 242 19.56 10.48 11.36
CA PHE A 242 19.03 10.71 10.01
C PHE A 242 20.15 11.02 8.97
N GLY A 243 21.18 11.77 9.36
CA GLY A 243 22.31 12.08 8.48
C GLY A 243 23.05 10.82 8.02
N VAL A 244 23.33 9.89 8.95
CA VAL A 244 24.01 8.62 8.65
C VAL A 244 23.08 7.71 7.83
N ALA A 245 21.81 7.62 8.21
CA ALA A 245 20.81 6.84 7.48
C ALA A 245 20.66 7.32 6.02
N ARG A 246 20.70 8.64 5.79
CA ARG A 246 20.62 9.24 4.45
C ARG A 246 21.83 8.87 3.59
N ILE A 247 23.05 8.89 4.16
CA ILE A 247 24.26 8.46 3.45
C ILE A 247 24.14 6.98 3.07
N ILE A 248 23.75 6.12 4.00
CA ILE A 248 23.55 4.69 3.74
C ILE A 248 22.50 4.49 2.65
N GLY A 249 21.35 5.20 2.73
CA GLY A 249 20.29 5.14 1.73
C GLY A 249 20.77 5.56 0.34
N GLY A 250 21.63 6.59 0.24
CA GLY A 250 22.26 7.01 -1.01
C GLY A 250 23.19 5.94 -1.58
N LEU A 251 24.00 5.31 -0.72
CA LEU A 251 24.92 4.23 -1.13
C LEU A 251 24.19 2.94 -1.55
N CYS A 252 22.98 2.68 -1.01
CA CYS A 252 22.16 1.53 -1.39
C CYS A 252 21.34 1.77 -2.67
N GLN A 253 21.21 3.02 -3.13
CA GLN A 253 20.38 3.34 -4.30
C GLN A 253 20.81 2.62 -5.60
N PRO A 254 22.12 2.40 -5.89
CA PRO A 254 22.53 1.62 -7.06
C PRO A 254 22.01 0.18 -7.09
N LEU A 255 21.65 -0.43 -5.96
CA LEU A 255 21.02 -1.76 -5.92
C LEU A 255 19.71 -1.81 -6.71
N ALA A 256 18.98 -0.70 -6.75
CA ALA A 256 17.77 -0.59 -7.55
C ALA A 256 18.00 -0.75 -9.06
N LEU A 257 19.21 -0.43 -9.56
CA LEU A 257 19.58 -0.65 -10.96
C LEU A 257 19.69 -2.15 -11.29
N LEU A 258 20.02 -2.96 -10.29
CA LEU A 258 20.09 -4.42 -10.39
C LEU A 258 18.74 -5.10 -10.09
N THR A 259 17.64 -4.33 -10.06
CA THR A 259 16.29 -4.80 -9.69
C THR A 259 16.18 -5.37 -8.26
N ILE A 260 17.17 -5.12 -7.41
CA ILE A 260 17.18 -5.50 -6.00
C ILE A 260 16.58 -4.34 -5.18
N ALA A 261 15.57 -4.63 -4.37
CA ALA A 261 14.97 -3.62 -3.48
C ALA A 261 16.03 -3.12 -2.49
N PRO A 262 16.34 -1.81 -2.45
CA PRO A 262 17.28 -1.27 -1.47
C PRO A 262 16.75 -1.50 -0.04
N PRO A 263 17.61 -1.79 0.93
CA PRO A 263 17.19 -1.91 2.33
C PRO A 263 16.55 -0.62 2.85
N ILE A 264 17.06 0.54 2.43
CA ILE A 264 16.48 1.87 2.65
C ILE A 264 16.94 2.79 1.53
N THR A 265 16.17 3.85 1.22
CA THR A 265 16.56 4.92 0.29
C THR A 265 16.67 6.26 1.02
N ALA A 266 17.42 7.19 0.46
CA ALA A 266 17.53 8.55 1.01
C ALA A 266 16.15 9.24 1.10
N ASP A 267 15.27 9.00 0.13
CA ASP A 267 13.92 9.53 0.10
C ASP A 267 13.04 8.95 1.23
N GLN A 268 13.16 7.64 1.51
CA GLN A 268 12.48 7.03 2.65
C GLN A 268 12.95 7.61 4.00
N VAL A 269 14.24 7.96 4.12
CA VAL A 269 14.75 8.62 5.33
C VAL A 269 14.12 10.01 5.52
N GLU A 270 13.84 10.75 4.43
CA GLU A 270 13.13 12.04 4.52
C GLU A 270 11.69 11.84 5.02
N LEU A 271 10.99 10.79 4.57
CA LEU A 271 9.64 10.45 5.06
C LEU A 271 9.62 10.14 6.56
N LEU A 272 10.67 9.49 7.08
CA LEU A 272 10.76 9.14 8.51
C LEU A 272 10.97 10.36 9.44
N LYS A 273 11.16 11.57 8.92
CA LYS A 273 11.26 12.81 9.71
C LYS A 273 9.90 13.39 10.11
N GLN A 274 8.84 12.92 9.51
CA GLN A 274 7.47 13.41 9.75
C GLN A 274 6.59 12.28 10.25
N ASP A 275 5.65 12.64 11.14
CA ASP A 275 4.66 11.70 11.63
C ASP A 275 3.72 11.26 10.48
N ASN A 276 3.36 10.00 10.50
CA ASN A 276 2.44 9.38 9.54
C ASN A 276 1.14 8.97 10.25
N VAL A 277 0.42 9.97 10.74
CA VAL A 277 -0.82 9.85 11.53
C VAL A 277 -1.93 10.57 10.78
N ALA A 278 -3.13 9.97 10.76
CA ALA A 278 -4.29 10.55 10.08
C ALA A 278 -4.73 11.86 10.73
N ASN A 279 -5.08 12.83 9.90
CA ASN A 279 -5.60 14.12 10.34
C ASN A 279 -7.07 13.96 10.77
N PRO A 280 -7.41 14.20 12.05
CA PRO A 280 -8.78 14.04 12.54
C PRO A 280 -9.80 15.02 11.93
N ALA A 281 -9.34 16.06 11.22
CA ALA A 281 -10.22 16.99 10.50
C ALA A 281 -10.67 16.43 9.14
N LEU A 282 -10.07 15.36 8.64
CA LEU A 282 -10.47 14.69 7.40
C LEU A 282 -11.29 13.44 7.72
N PRO A 283 -12.23 13.05 6.82
CA PRO A 283 -12.95 11.80 7.00
C PRO A 283 -11.99 10.60 6.95
N GLY A 284 -12.32 9.55 7.70
CA GLY A 284 -11.49 8.38 7.88
C GLY A 284 -12.21 7.06 7.68
N LEU A 285 -11.76 6.00 8.37
CA LEU A 285 -12.28 4.65 8.28
C LEU A 285 -13.79 4.56 8.61
N ALA A 286 -14.22 5.27 9.68
CA ALA A 286 -15.59 5.20 10.17
C ALA A 286 -16.60 5.76 9.17
N ASP A 287 -16.22 6.81 8.42
CA ASP A 287 -17.08 7.46 7.43
C ASP A 287 -17.38 6.56 6.21
N LEU A 288 -16.59 5.50 6.03
CA LEU A 288 -16.79 4.47 4.99
C LEU A 288 -17.11 3.09 5.62
N GLY A 289 -17.75 3.10 6.79
CA GLY A 289 -18.34 1.90 7.42
C GLY A 289 -17.38 1.01 8.20
N VAL A 290 -16.12 1.43 8.42
CA VAL A 290 -15.16 0.70 9.25
C VAL A 290 -15.07 1.35 10.63
N THR A 291 -16.06 1.08 11.49
CA THR A 291 -16.17 1.67 12.84
C THR A 291 -15.27 0.99 13.87
N THR A 292 -14.85 -0.24 13.62
CA THR A 292 -13.94 -1.02 14.48
C THR A 292 -12.76 -1.47 13.64
N PRO A 293 -11.69 -0.66 13.55
CA PRO A 293 -10.48 -1.04 12.82
C PRO A 293 -9.78 -2.23 13.48
N VAL A 294 -9.22 -3.11 12.66
CA VAL A 294 -8.47 -4.27 13.15
C VAL A 294 -7.15 -3.80 13.75
N THR A 295 -6.80 -4.29 14.96
CA THR A 295 -5.59 -3.86 15.68
C THR A 295 -4.33 -4.55 15.17
N VAL A 296 -3.19 -3.92 15.39
CA VAL A 296 -1.87 -4.46 15.03
C VAL A 296 -1.62 -5.77 15.76
N GLU A 297 -1.92 -5.81 17.06
CA GLU A 297 -1.72 -6.96 17.95
C GLU A 297 -2.56 -8.18 17.54
N ALA A 298 -3.74 -7.96 16.94
CA ALA A 298 -4.59 -9.06 16.48
C ALA A 298 -4.06 -9.72 15.20
N VAL A 299 -3.32 -8.99 14.37
CA VAL A 299 -2.92 -9.47 13.04
C VAL A 299 -1.45 -9.91 12.99
N LEU A 300 -0.52 -9.22 13.65
CA LEU A 300 0.91 -9.56 13.60
C LEU A 300 1.19 -11.03 13.92
N PRO A 301 0.59 -11.64 14.96
CA PRO A 301 0.82 -13.05 15.26
C PRO A 301 0.45 -13.98 14.12
N THR A 302 -0.52 -13.61 13.26
CA THR A 302 -1.03 -14.47 12.20
C THR A 302 -0.05 -14.69 11.03
N TYR A 303 0.97 -13.85 10.90
CA TYR A 303 1.94 -13.97 9.81
C TYR A 303 3.41 -13.79 10.23
N LEU A 304 3.72 -13.15 11.39
CA LEU A 304 5.08 -13.01 11.88
C LEU A 304 5.59 -14.28 12.61
N TYR A 305 4.70 -15.20 13.03
CA TYR A 305 5.09 -16.47 13.67
C TYR A 305 6.14 -17.25 12.85
N ARG A 306 6.09 -17.13 11.53
CA ARG A 306 7.05 -17.81 10.63
C ARG A 306 8.51 -17.36 10.82
N PHE A 307 8.75 -16.23 11.46
CA PHE A 307 10.07 -15.68 11.78
C PHE A 307 10.55 -16.10 13.18
N ARG A 308 9.72 -16.79 13.97
CA ARG A 308 10.10 -17.39 15.26
C ARG A 308 11.11 -18.51 15.04
N LYS A 309 11.86 -18.85 16.09
CA LYS A 309 12.69 -20.05 16.06
C LYS A 309 11.80 -21.30 16.07
N GLY A 310 11.85 -22.10 15.01
CA GLY A 310 10.92 -23.21 14.80
C GLY A 310 9.70 -22.88 13.96
N GLY A 311 9.44 -21.60 13.65
CA GLY A 311 8.32 -21.17 12.81
C GLY A 311 6.96 -21.66 13.37
N GLN A 312 6.13 -22.24 12.51
CA GLN A 312 4.82 -22.80 12.91
C GLN A 312 4.91 -24.00 13.88
N PHE A 313 6.10 -24.57 14.09
CA PHE A 313 6.32 -25.69 15.01
C PHE A 313 6.93 -25.25 16.35
N ALA A 314 7.06 -23.94 16.60
CA ALA A 314 7.65 -23.40 17.83
C ALA A 314 6.96 -23.92 19.10
N ASP A 315 5.63 -23.98 19.10
CA ASP A 315 4.84 -24.43 20.25
C ASP A 315 4.93 -25.95 20.49
N GLN A 316 5.22 -26.75 19.46
CA GLN A 316 5.40 -28.20 19.59
C GLN A 316 6.73 -28.57 20.24
N ALA A 317 7.76 -27.74 20.08
CA ALA A 317 9.06 -27.95 20.70
C ALA A 317 9.05 -27.74 22.23
N ILE A 318 8.13 -26.91 22.75
CA ILE A 318 7.96 -26.64 24.19
C ILE A 318 7.24 -27.82 24.88
N THR A 319 6.38 -28.55 24.17
CA THR A 319 5.61 -29.68 24.73
C THR A 319 6.42 -30.99 24.73
N ALA A 320 7.55 -31.05 24.02
CA ALA A 320 8.41 -32.23 23.90
C ALA A 320 9.70 -32.16 24.75
N ALA A 321 9.92 -31.10 25.52
CA ALA A 321 11.02 -30.89 26.46
C ALA A 321 10.52 -30.86 27.90
#